data_107e56be5e37205ea13fbcfe0197f830
#
_entry.id   107e56be5e37205ea13fbcfe0197f830
#
_cell.length_a   1.000
_cell.length_b   1.000
_cell.length_c   1.000
_cell.angle_alpha   90.00
_cell.angle_beta   90.00
_cell.angle_gamma   90.00
#
_symmetry.space_group_name_H-M   'P 1'
#
loop_
_entity.id
_entity.type
_entity.pdbx_description
1 polymer ?
#
loop_
_entity_poly.entity_id
_entity_poly.type
_entity_poly.pdbx_seq_one_letter_code
_entity_poly.pdbx_strand_id
1 'polypeptide(L)'
;MLDIKAVLFDCDGLMFETELISQQIWKDEARKLGFTLPEDFFINITGSGGEELNRYLSSIPNGMDLYKVMKKKRFDISFWSSIQKDCLNKKGLITLFYWLKQHGYRIGICSSSYRTYVEALLSTVSTPLEYDAIVGGDMVTHAKPDPEIFLVGAKILDVQPAECLVLEDSKQGIIAARRAGMHSCFIEDTIQPDHTMKEMIEYQTENLEEVIQLLR
;
A
#
# COMPACT_ATOMS: atom_id res chain seq x y z
N MET A 1 -2.22 26.17 -9.23
CA MET A 1 -2.56 24.86 -9.78
C MET A 1 -1.31 24.02 -9.67
N LEU A 2 -1.40 22.81 -9.15
CA LEU A 2 -0.25 21.90 -9.06
C LEU A 2 0.17 21.48 -10.46
N ASP A 3 1.47 21.54 -10.76
CA ASP A 3 2.01 21.06 -12.05
C ASP A 3 2.36 19.56 -11.92
N ILE A 4 1.33 18.73 -11.70
CA ILE A 4 1.48 17.29 -11.56
C ILE A 4 1.48 16.62 -12.93
N LYS A 5 2.48 15.78 -13.18
CA LYS A 5 2.62 14.98 -14.41
C LYS A 5 2.53 13.48 -14.16
N ALA A 6 2.80 13.04 -12.93
CA ALA A 6 2.72 11.64 -12.55
C ALA A 6 1.98 11.45 -11.23
N VAL A 7 1.23 10.33 -11.11
CA VAL A 7 0.61 9.87 -9.87
C VAL A 7 1.22 8.53 -9.50
N LEU A 8 1.78 8.46 -8.30
CA LEU A 8 2.40 7.26 -7.72
C LEU A 8 1.47 6.70 -6.65
N PHE A 9 1.03 5.48 -6.84
CA PHE A 9 0.10 4.78 -5.93
C PHE A 9 0.87 3.86 -5.00
N ASP A 10 0.59 3.90 -3.69
CA ASP A 10 0.80 2.70 -2.88
C ASP A 10 -0.19 1.61 -3.32
N CYS A 11 -0.05 0.40 -2.82
CA CYS A 11 -0.85 -0.73 -3.25
C CYS A 11 -1.76 -1.27 -2.14
N ASP A 12 -1.15 -1.75 -1.05
CA ASP A 12 -1.86 -2.39 0.05
C ASP A 12 -2.58 -1.36 0.91
N GLY A 13 -3.89 -1.52 1.12
CA GLY A 13 -4.70 -0.55 1.87
C GLY A 13 -5.18 0.63 1.02
N LEU A 14 -4.40 1.04 0.02
CA LEU A 14 -4.74 2.16 -0.86
C LEU A 14 -5.52 1.74 -2.12
N MET A 15 -4.95 0.86 -2.93
CA MET A 15 -5.60 0.35 -4.15
C MET A 15 -6.51 -0.82 -3.84
N PHE A 16 -6.11 -1.68 -2.90
CA PHE A 16 -6.76 -2.93 -2.58
C PHE A 16 -6.97 -3.08 -1.07
N GLU A 17 -8.17 -3.53 -0.70
CA GLU A 17 -8.57 -3.89 0.67
C GLU A 17 -7.92 -5.23 1.07
N THR A 18 -6.62 -5.23 1.29
CA THR A 18 -5.86 -6.44 1.62
C THR A 18 -5.82 -6.72 3.12
N GLU A 19 -6.04 -5.69 3.95
CA GLU A 19 -5.89 -5.79 5.41
C GLU A 19 -6.92 -6.73 6.04
N LEU A 20 -8.20 -6.63 5.67
CA LEU A 20 -9.26 -7.50 6.22
C LEU A 20 -9.01 -8.98 5.87
N ILE A 21 -8.57 -9.26 4.65
CA ILE A 21 -8.21 -10.62 4.23
C ILE A 21 -6.99 -11.11 5.01
N SER A 22 -5.97 -10.27 5.14
CA SER A 22 -4.79 -10.56 5.94
C SER A 22 -5.16 -10.90 7.38
N GLN A 23 -5.99 -10.09 8.03
CA GLN A 23 -6.48 -10.35 9.38
C GLN A 23 -7.24 -11.68 9.49
N GLN A 24 -8.08 -12.01 8.51
CA GLN A 24 -8.80 -13.29 8.51
C GLN A 24 -7.83 -14.47 8.39
N ILE A 25 -6.82 -14.36 7.50
CA ILE A 25 -5.79 -15.40 7.37
C ILE A 25 -5.01 -15.58 8.68
N TRP A 26 -4.62 -14.50 9.36
CA TRP A 26 -3.96 -14.57 10.67
C TRP A 26 -4.78 -15.35 11.68
N LYS A 27 -6.09 -15.07 11.78
CA LYS A 27 -7.03 -15.76 12.69
C LYS A 27 -7.14 -17.24 12.36
N ASP A 28 -7.26 -17.57 11.08
CA ASP A 28 -7.44 -18.95 10.63
C ASP A 28 -6.17 -19.81 10.84
N GLU A 29 -4.99 -19.23 10.56
CA GLU A 29 -3.73 -19.93 10.80
C GLU A 29 -3.41 -20.08 12.29
N ALA A 30 -3.75 -19.11 13.14
CA ALA A 30 -3.65 -19.24 14.59
C ALA A 30 -4.52 -20.40 15.12
N ARG A 31 -5.78 -20.48 14.64
CA ARG A 31 -6.67 -21.61 14.99
C ARG A 31 -6.10 -22.96 14.59
N LYS A 32 -5.49 -23.07 13.41
CA LYS A 32 -4.81 -24.29 12.96
C LYS A 32 -3.63 -24.69 13.85
N LEU A 33 -2.94 -23.71 14.43
CA LEU A 33 -1.88 -23.91 15.42
C LEU A 33 -2.39 -24.11 16.85
N GLY A 34 -3.71 -24.15 17.04
CA GLY A 34 -4.37 -24.48 18.31
C GLY A 34 -4.48 -23.33 19.31
N PHE A 35 -4.41 -22.06 18.87
CA PHE A 35 -4.59 -20.92 19.76
C PHE A 35 -5.42 -19.80 19.13
N THR A 36 -5.88 -18.87 19.99
CA THR A 36 -6.61 -17.66 19.58
C THR A 36 -5.68 -16.45 19.71
N LEU A 37 -5.71 -15.54 18.73
CA LEU A 37 -4.96 -14.30 18.79
C LEU A 37 -5.46 -13.42 19.93
N PRO A 38 -4.57 -12.66 20.62
CA PRO A 38 -4.95 -11.62 21.57
C PRO A 38 -5.88 -10.59 20.92
N GLU A 39 -6.73 -9.93 21.71
CA GLU A 39 -7.67 -8.91 21.20
C GLU A 39 -6.94 -7.71 20.58
N ASP A 40 -5.80 -7.33 21.15
CA ASP A 40 -4.95 -6.24 20.70
C ASP A 40 -3.93 -6.64 19.63
N PHE A 41 -3.99 -7.88 19.13
CA PHE A 41 -2.98 -8.43 18.21
C PHE A 41 -2.76 -7.53 17.00
N PHE A 42 -3.82 -7.16 16.30
CA PHE A 42 -3.71 -6.37 15.07
C PHE A 42 -3.26 -4.93 15.34
N ILE A 43 -3.62 -4.37 16.50
CA ILE A 43 -3.14 -3.04 16.93
C ILE A 43 -1.62 -3.06 17.09
N ASN A 44 -1.07 -4.14 17.65
CA ASN A 44 0.37 -4.25 17.94
C ASN A 44 1.21 -4.64 16.72
N ILE A 45 0.64 -5.26 15.69
CA ILE A 45 1.39 -5.64 14.48
C ILE A 45 1.25 -4.64 13.34
N THR A 46 0.15 -3.88 13.29
CA THR A 46 -0.07 -2.90 12.21
C THR A 46 0.95 -1.76 12.29
N GLY A 47 1.68 -1.55 11.21
CA GLY A 47 2.75 -0.55 11.15
C GLY A 47 4.01 -0.87 11.94
N SER A 48 4.05 -1.98 12.70
CA SER A 48 5.25 -2.43 13.38
C SER A 48 6.15 -3.27 12.45
N GLY A 49 7.46 -3.17 12.63
CA GLY A 49 8.42 -3.92 11.83
C GLY A 49 9.70 -4.24 12.60
N GLY A 50 10.58 -5.03 11.97
CA GLY A 50 11.90 -5.31 12.50
C GLY A 50 11.90 -5.94 13.90
N GLU A 51 12.66 -5.35 14.81
CA GLU A 51 12.84 -5.88 16.17
C GLU A 51 11.58 -5.77 17.04
N GLU A 52 10.78 -4.72 16.88
CA GLU A 52 9.57 -4.51 17.65
C GLU A 52 8.53 -5.59 17.36
N LEU A 53 8.26 -5.84 16.08
CA LEU A 53 7.38 -6.93 15.64
C LEU A 53 7.87 -8.30 16.15
N ASN A 54 9.17 -8.59 16.02
CA ASN A 54 9.75 -9.84 16.48
C ASN A 54 9.61 -10.00 18.00
N ARG A 55 9.80 -8.92 18.78
CA ARG A 55 9.64 -8.94 20.24
C ARG A 55 8.19 -9.25 20.62
N TYR A 56 7.23 -8.57 20.00
CA TYR A 56 5.81 -8.80 20.26
C TYR A 56 5.40 -10.24 19.90
N LEU A 57 5.75 -10.71 18.70
CA LEU A 57 5.43 -12.07 18.27
C LEU A 57 6.05 -13.15 19.15
N SER A 58 7.26 -12.90 19.69
CA SER A 58 7.93 -13.81 20.61
C SER A 58 7.24 -13.89 21.99
N SER A 59 6.45 -12.87 22.35
CA SER A 59 5.68 -12.87 23.60
C SER A 59 4.37 -13.67 23.53
N ILE A 60 3.96 -14.08 22.32
CA ILE A 60 2.72 -14.83 22.07
C ILE A 60 3.03 -16.31 21.88
N PRO A 61 2.27 -17.25 22.47
CA PRO A 61 2.41 -18.67 22.19
C PRO A 61 2.35 -18.96 20.69
N ASN A 62 3.34 -19.66 20.14
CA ASN A 62 3.47 -19.96 18.70
C ASN A 62 3.51 -18.75 17.75
N GLY A 63 3.66 -17.52 18.26
CA GLY A 63 3.61 -16.30 17.46
C GLY A 63 4.67 -16.24 16.35
N MET A 64 5.90 -16.69 16.63
CA MET A 64 6.96 -16.76 15.62
C MET A 64 6.71 -17.81 14.54
N ASP A 65 6.09 -18.94 14.88
CA ASP A 65 5.74 -19.97 13.89
C ASP A 65 4.56 -19.51 13.05
N LEU A 66 3.57 -18.88 13.65
CA LEU A 66 2.50 -18.20 12.92
C LEU A 66 3.08 -17.16 11.93
N TYR A 67 4.02 -16.34 12.35
CA TYR A 67 4.65 -15.35 11.48
C TYR A 67 5.37 -15.96 10.28
N LYS A 68 6.05 -17.10 10.46
CA LYS A 68 6.68 -17.84 9.35
C LYS A 68 5.63 -18.31 8.33
N VAL A 69 4.49 -18.82 8.82
CA VAL A 69 3.37 -19.25 7.96
C VAL A 69 2.79 -18.04 7.21
N MET A 70 2.57 -16.93 7.91
CA MET A 70 2.02 -15.71 7.31
C MET A 70 2.92 -15.10 6.25
N LYS A 71 4.24 -15.06 6.50
CA LYS A 71 5.22 -14.65 5.45
C LYS A 71 5.08 -15.50 4.19
N LYS A 72 4.97 -16.82 4.35
CA LYS A 72 4.82 -17.72 3.20
C LYS A 72 3.50 -17.46 2.44
N LYS A 73 2.40 -17.24 3.16
CA LYS A 73 1.09 -16.96 2.57
C LYS A 73 1.02 -15.61 1.89
N ARG A 74 1.67 -14.57 2.44
CA ARG A 74 1.75 -13.26 1.79
C ARG A 74 2.40 -13.34 0.41
N PHE A 75 3.30 -14.30 0.19
CA PHE A 75 3.95 -14.53 -1.10
C PHE A 75 3.31 -15.65 -1.92
N ASP A 76 2.16 -16.17 -1.49
CA ASP A 76 1.40 -17.16 -2.26
C ASP A 76 0.60 -16.47 -3.37
N ILE A 77 1.25 -16.30 -4.50
CA ILE A 77 0.67 -15.66 -5.70
C ILE A 77 -0.61 -16.36 -6.15
N SER A 78 -0.67 -17.69 -6.03
CA SER A 78 -1.84 -18.47 -6.45
C SER A 78 -3.06 -18.15 -5.60
N PHE A 79 -2.87 -17.94 -4.28
CA PHE A 79 -3.94 -17.52 -3.37
C PHE A 79 -4.49 -16.15 -3.80
N TRP A 80 -3.62 -15.14 -3.92
CA TRP A 80 -4.06 -13.78 -4.26
C TRP A 80 -4.73 -13.70 -5.64
N SER A 81 -4.19 -14.37 -6.64
CA SER A 81 -4.78 -14.42 -7.98
C SER A 81 -6.13 -15.17 -8.04
N SER A 82 -6.45 -15.99 -7.04
CA SER A 82 -7.72 -16.73 -6.97
C SER A 82 -8.87 -15.95 -6.36
N ILE A 83 -8.60 -14.76 -5.81
CA ILE A 83 -9.62 -13.91 -5.20
C ILE A 83 -10.60 -13.44 -6.26
N GLN A 84 -11.87 -13.37 -5.89
CA GLN A 84 -12.95 -12.94 -6.79
C GLN A 84 -12.64 -11.56 -7.37
N LYS A 85 -12.89 -11.39 -8.66
CA LYS A 85 -12.68 -10.13 -9.36
C LYS A 85 -13.37 -8.95 -8.68
N ASP A 86 -12.67 -7.84 -8.60
CA ASP A 86 -13.10 -6.53 -8.07
C ASP A 86 -13.48 -6.49 -6.59
N CYS A 87 -13.48 -7.62 -5.87
CA CYS A 87 -13.89 -7.62 -4.46
C CYS A 87 -12.89 -6.92 -3.52
N LEU A 88 -11.64 -6.71 -3.98
CA LEU A 88 -10.61 -5.99 -3.24
C LEU A 88 -10.50 -4.52 -3.62
N ASN A 89 -11.12 -4.09 -4.70
CA ASN A 89 -10.91 -2.74 -5.22
C ASN A 89 -11.38 -1.69 -4.22
N LYS A 90 -10.50 -0.78 -3.85
CA LYS A 90 -10.88 0.41 -3.08
C LYS A 90 -11.76 1.33 -3.94
N LYS A 91 -12.65 2.07 -3.27
CA LYS A 91 -13.60 2.96 -3.93
C LYS A 91 -12.88 3.98 -4.83
N GLY A 92 -13.28 4.05 -6.08
CA GLY A 92 -12.74 4.99 -7.05
C GLY A 92 -11.49 4.52 -7.80
N LEU A 93 -10.95 3.31 -7.51
CA LEU A 93 -9.73 2.80 -8.14
C LEU A 93 -9.80 2.83 -9.67
N ILE A 94 -10.78 2.16 -10.25
CA ILE A 94 -10.94 2.07 -11.72
C ILE A 94 -11.24 3.45 -12.31
N THR A 95 -12.10 4.23 -11.66
CA THR A 95 -12.48 5.58 -12.11
C THR A 95 -11.28 6.51 -12.20
N LEU A 96 -10.43 6.51 -11.14
CA LEU A 96 -9.25 7.37 -11.10
C LEU A 96 -8.22 6.96 -12.16
N PHE A 97 -7.91 5.66 -12.28
CA PHE A 97 -6.96 5.18 -13.29
C PHE A 97 -7.40 5.57 -14.71
N TYR A 98 -8.67 5.35 -15.04
CA TYR A 98 -9.21 5.72 -16.33
C TYR A 98 -9.12 7.24 -16.59
N TRP A 99 -9.50 8.05 -15.59
CA TRP A 99 -9.42 9.50 -15.68
C TRP A 99 -7.98 9.99 -15.88
N LEU A 100 -7.03 9.47 -15.11
CA LEU A 100 -5.61 9.84 -15.21
C LEU A 100 -5.05 9.54 -16.61
N LYS A 101 -5.33 8.37 -17.16
CA LYS A 101 -4.86 8.01 -18.51
C LYS A 101 -5.47 8.92 -19.58
N GLN A 102 -6.75 9.26 -19.48
CA GLN A 102 -7.40 10.17 -20.42
C GLN A 102 -6.83 11.58 -20.37
N HIS A 103 -6.29 12.00 -19.21
CA HIS A 103 -5.71 13.36 -19.05
C HIS A 103 -4.18 13.38 -19.20
N GLY A 104 -3.58 12.28 -19.65
CA GLY A 104 -2.16 12.20 -20.00
C GLY A 104 -1.20 12.07 -18.82
N TYR A 105 -1.69 11.76 -17.61
CA TYR A 105 -0.82 11.51 -16.47
C TYR A 105 -0.04 10.20 -16.62
N ARG A 106 1.21 10.20 -16.17
CA ARG A 106 1.96 8.97 -15.94
C ARG A 106 1.51 8.32 -14.65
N ILE A 107 1.42 6.98 -14.64
CA ILE A 107 0.96 6.21 -13.49
C ILE A 107 2.02 5.21 -13.07
N GLY A 108 2.47 5.32 -11.81
CA GLY A 108 3.36 4.35 -11.18
C GLY A 108 2.69 3.68 -9.97
N ILE A 109 3.01 2.42 -9.72
CA ILE A 109 2.61 1.69 -8.52
C ILE A 109 3.86 1.42 -7.72
N CYS A 110 3.92 1.88 -6.45
CA CYS A 110 5.11 1.86 -5.60
C CYS A 110 4.79 1.20 -4.26
N SER A 111 4.90 -0.12 -4.18
CA SER A 111 4.52 -0.93 -3.01
C SER A 111 5.73 -1.45 -2.24
N SER A 112 5.64 -1.48 -0.92
CA SER A 112 6.61 -2.20 -0.05
C SER A 112 6.56 -3.73 -0.24
N SER A 113 5.52 -4.24 -0.88
CA SER A 113 5.37 -5.64 -1.26
C SER A 113 6.19 -5.98 -2.52
N TYR A 114 6.45 -7.25 -2.75
CA TYR A 114 7.16 -7.68 -3.96
C TYR A 114 6.33 -7.42 -5.22
N ARG A 115 7.01 -7.11 -6.31
CA ARG A 115 6.38 -6.85 -7.60
C ARG A 115 5.40 -7.95 -8.03
N THR A 116 5.78 -9.22 -7.86
CA THR A 116 4.92 -10.36 -8.22
C THR A 116 3.60 -10.40 -7.43
N TYR A 117 3.63 -9.97 -6.16
CA TYR A 117 2.42 -9.83 -5.35
C TYR A 117 1.51 -8.70 -5.86
N VAL A 118 2.08 -7.55 -6.19
CA VAL A 118 1.33 -6.43 -6.79
C VAL A 118 0.66 -6.88 -8.10
N GLU A 119 1.40 -7.59 -8.96
CA GLU A 119 0.87 -8.14 -10.22
C GLU A 119 -0.28 -9.13 -9.97
N ALA A 120 -0.21 -9.95 -8.91
CA ALA A 120 -1.29 -10.84 -8.52
C ALA A 120 -2.55 -10.08 -8.10
N LEU A 121 -2.43 -9.01 -7.30
CA LEU A 121 -3.55 -8.15 -6.94
C LEU A 121 -4.15 -7.46 -8.16
N LEU A 122 -3.33 -6.91 -9.04
CA LEU A 122 -3.78 -6.28 -10.29
C LEU A 122 -4.56 -7.27 -11.17
N SER A 123 -4.19 -8.56 -11.15
CA SER A 123 -4.92 -9.60 -11.87
C SER A 123 -6.33 -9.84 -11.34
N THR A 124 -6.67 -9.38 -10.13
CA THR A 124 -8.03 -9.48 -9.57
C THR A 124 -8.97 -8.38 -10.05
N VAL A 125 -8.48 -7.37 -10.74
CA VAL A 125 -9.32 -6.33 -11.34
C VAL A 125 -9.90 -6.84 -12.65
N SER A 126 -11.23 -6.71 -12.84
CA SER A 126 -11.90 -7.19 -14.05
C SER A 126 -11.56 -6.35 -15.28
N THR A 127 -11.43 -5.04 -15.09
CA THR A 127 -10.99 -4.10 -16.13
C THR A 127 -9.49 -3.84 -15.95
N PRO A 128 -8.63 -4.27 -16.89
CA PRO A 128 -7.19 -4.06 -16.75
C PRO A 128 -6.84 -2.59 -16.49
N LEU A 129 -6.08 -2.33 -15.43
CA LEU A 129 -5.59 -1.00 -15.11
C LEU A 129 -4.38 -0.69 -15.99
N GLU A 130 -4.41 0.44 -16.67
CA GLU A 130 -3.29 0.92 -17.48
C GLU A 130 -2.33 1.73 -16.59
N TYR A 131 -1.11 1.26 -16.42
CA TYR A 131 -0.04 1.92 -15.67
C TYR A 131 1.26 1.92 -16.48
N ASP A 132 2.19 2.81 -16.11
CA ASP A 132 3.46 2.96 -16.84
C ASP A 132 4.63 2.28 -16.10
N ALA A 133 4.52 2.08 -14.76
CA ALA A 133 5.56 1.43 -13.97
C ALA A 133 5.00 0.69 -12.73
N ILE A 134 5.70 -0.38 -12.31
CA ILE A 134 5.59 -0.97 -10.97
C ILE A 134 6.98 -0.98 -10.34
N VAL A 135 7.06 -0.48 -9.10
CA VAL A 135 8.23 -0.58 -8.23
C VAL A 135 7.82 -1.36 -6.98
N GLY A 136 8.31 -2.58 -6.85
CA GLY A 136 8.11 -3.42 -5.68
C GLY A 136 9.23 -3.24 -4.65
N GLY A 137 8.97 -3.67 -3.41
CA GLY A 137 9.96 -3.67 -2.34
C GLY A 137 11.21 -4.52 -2.61
N ASP A 138 11.13 -5.45 -3.57
CA ASP A 138 12.26 -6.24 -4.08
C ASP A 138 13.15 -5.49 -5.08
N MET A 139 12.77 -4.28 -5.48
CA MET A 139 13.51 -3.43 -6.41
C MET A 139 14.27 -2.29 -5.72
N VAL A 140 14.17 -2.17 -4.39
CA VAL A 140 14.79 -1.13 -3.59
C VAL A 140 15.60 -1.72 -2.44
N THR A 141 16.55 -0.96 -1.93
CA THR A 141 17.40 -1.37 -0.81
C THR A 141 16.80 -0.96 0.53
N HIS A 142 16.14 0.20 0.56
CA HIS A 142 15.57 0.79 1.76
C HIS A 142 14.05 0.89 1.65
N ALA A 143 13.37 0.33 2.65
CA ALA A 143 11.90 0.40 2.73
C ALA A 143 11.42 1.77 3.23
N LYS A 144 10.14 2.13 2.96
CA LYS A 144 9.47 3.28 3.57
C LYS A 144 9.72 3.28 5.10
N PRO A 145 10.08 4.38 5.72
CA PRO A 145 9.95 5.77 5.26
C PRO A 145 11.17 6.31 4.46
N ASP A 146 12.05 5.47 3.94
CA ASP A 146 13.06 5.90 2.97
C ASP A 146 12.36 6.29 1.65
N PRO A 147 12.78 7.39 0.99
CA PRO A 147 12.15 7.86 -0.25
C PRO A 147 12.49 7.01 -1.49
N GLU A 148 13.40 6.05 -1.37
CA GLU A 148 13.98 5.32 -2.52
C GLU A 148 12.91 4.79 -3.48
N ILE A 149 11.84 4.17 -2.96
CA ILE A 149 10.81 3.55 -3.78
C ILE A 149 10.09 4.56 -4.69
N PHE A 150 9.78 5.75 -4.18
CA PHE A 150 9.13 6.80 -4.95
C PHE A 150 10.10 7.48 -5.91
N LEU A 151 11.36 7.69 -5.50
CA LEU A 151 12.39 8.23 -6.38
C LEU A 151 12.69 7.30 -7.56
N VAL A 152 12.72 5.97 -7.34
CA VAL A 152 12.84 4.97 -8.41
C VAL A 152 11.62 5.03 -9.33
N GLY A 153 10.41 5.16 -8.78
CA GLY A 153 9.18 5.32 -9.56
C GLY A 153 9.22 6.55 -10.47
N ALA A 154 9.53 7.72 -9.92
CA ALA A 154 9.64 8.96 -10.67
C ALA A 154 10.70 8.87 -11.78
N LYS A 155 11.85 8.25 -11.48
CA LYS A 155 12.92 8.02 -12.46
C LYS A 155 12.49 7.14 -13.63
N ILE A 156 11.75 6.04 -13.35
CA ILE A 156 11.23 5.14 -14.42
C ILE A 156 10.22 5.88 -15.29
N LEU A 157 9.39 6.73 -14.67
CA LEU A 157 8.38 7.52 -15.39
C LEU A 157 8.97 8.74 -16.14
N ASP A 158 10.26 9.04 -15.94
CA ASP A 158 10.94 10.22 -16.48
C ASP A 158 10.25 11.54 -16.09
N VAL A 159 9.90 11.67 -14.79
CA VAL A 159 9.21 12.82 -14.20
C VAL A 159 10.02 13.33 -13.00
N GLN A 160 10.07 14.66 -12.81
CA GLN A 160 10.73 15.24 -11.64
C GLN A 160 9.93 14.96 -10.37
N PRO A 161 10.57 14.72 -9.22
CA PRO A 161 9.87 14.48 -7.96
C PRO A 161 8.80 15.53 -7.61
N ALA A 162 9.11 16.82 -7.81
CA ALA A 162 8.17 17.92 -7.55
C ALA A 162 6.93 17.94 -8.47
N GLU A 163 6.93 17.15 -9.55
CA GLU A 163 5.81 16.99 -10.48
C GLU A 163 5.03 15.67 -10.22
N CYS A 164 5.36 14.98 -9.12
CA CYS A 164 4.70 13.73 -8.72
C CYS A 164 3.72 13.96 -7.55
N LEU A 165 2.54 13.34 -7.63
CA LEU A 165 1.61 13.19 -6.53
C LEU A 165 1.63 11.74 -6.05
N VAL A 166 1.99 11.52 -4.78
CA VAL A 166 1.93 10.20 -4.13
C VAL A 166 0.59 10.05 -3.44
N LEU A 167 -0.10 8.94 -3.68
CA LEU A 167 -1.30 8.53 -2.97
C LEU A 167 -0.93 7.44 -1.95
N GLU A 168 -1.29 7.64 -0.69
CA GLU A 168 -0.85 6.81 0.44
C GLU A 168 -1.89 6.76 1.56
N ASP A 169 -1.94 5.63 2.26
CA ASP A 169 -2.78 5.40 3.44
C ASP A 169 -1.97 5.24 4.73
N SER A 170 -0.63 5.24 4.64
CA SER A 170 0.28 4.97 5.75
C SER A 170 1.13 6.18 6.14
N LYS A 171 1.47 6.27 7.44
CA LYS A 171 2.42 7.27 7.96
C LYS A 171 3.80 7.15 7.31
N GLN A 172 4.27 5.93 7.12
CA GLN A 172 5.60 5.66 6.56
C GLN A 172 5.68 6.12 5.09
N GLY A 173 4.61 5.91 4.33
CA GLY A 173 4.56 6.35 2.95
C GLY A 173 4.46 7.87 2.80
N ILE A 174 3.67 8.55 3.64
CA ILE A 174 3.62 10.03 3.67
C ILE A 174 4.99 10.63 3.99
N ILE A 175 5.72 10.04 4.98
CA ILE A 175 7.09 10.48 5.27
C ILE A 175 8.02 10.25 4.07
N ALA A 176 7.92 9.09 3.41
CA ALA A 176 8.73 8.76 2.24
C ALA A 176 8.47 9.73 1.08
N ALA A 177 7.20 10.02 0.76
CA ALA A 177 6.82 10.98 -0.27
C ALA A 177 7.40 12.38 -0.02
N ARG A 178 7.26 12.87 1.22
CA ARG A 178 7.82 14.16 1.65
C ARG A 178 9.35 14.21 1.54
N ARG A 179 10.03 13.13 1.96
CA ARG A 179 11.49 13.02 1.83
C ARG A 179 11.96 12.95 0.37
N ALA A 180 11.12 12.41 -0.51
CA ALA A 180 11.35 12.40 -1.94
C ALA A 180 11.17 13.79 -2.59
N GLY A 181 10.64 14.79 -1.88
CA GLY A 181 10.29 16.09 -2.43
C GLY A 181 9.07 16.05 -3.34
N MET A 182 8.15 15.11 -3.10
CA MET A 182 6.91 14.91 -3.85
C MET A 182 5.72 15.48 -3.10
N HIS A 183 4.66 15.82 -3.82
CA HIS A 183 3.34 16.06 -3.24
C HIS A 183 2.74 14.76 -2.72
N SER A 184 1.91 14.84 -1.69
CA SER A 184 1.27 13.65 -1.12
C SER A 184 -0.19 13.89 -0.79
N CYS A 185 -1.03 12.90 -1.09
CA CYS A 185 -2.42 12.85 -0.69
C CYS A 185 -2.64 11.61 0.17
N PHE A 186 -3.07 11.84 1.40
CA PHE A 186 -3.46 10.78 2.31
C PHE A 186 -4.90 10.34 2.03
N ILE A 187 -5.11 9.03 1.92
CA ILE A 187 -6.42 8.42 1.78
C ILE A 187 -6.59 7.44 2.94
N GLU A 188 -7.58 7.72 3.79
CA GLU A 188 -7.78 6.98 5.02
C GLU A 188 -8.21 5.52 4.74
N ASP A 189 -7.53 4.58 5.36
CA ASP A 189 -7.90 3.18 5.40
C ASP A 189 -8.23 2.75 6.84
N THR A 190 -7.45 1.85 7.42
CA THR A 190 -7.64 1.34 8.79
C THR A 190 -7.02 2.23 9.85
N ILE A 191 -6.07 3.08 9.48
CA ILE A 191 -5.30 3.92 10.40
C ILE A 191 -5.83 5.35 10.37
N GLN A 192 -6.31 5.83 11.53
CA GLN A 192 -6.62 7.24 11.74
C GLN A 192 -5.33 8.03 11.96
N PRO A 193 -5.12 9.15 11.23
CA PRO A 193 -3.91 9.95 11.39
C PRO A 193 -3.83 10.57 12.79
N ASP A 194 -2.73 10.31 13.49
CA ASP A 194 -2.39 10.98 14.74
C ASP A 194 -2.04 12.46 14.51
N HIS A 195 -1.84 13.21 15.59
CA HIS A 195 -1.53 14.65 15.51
C HIS A 195 -0.27 14.91 14.67
N THR A 196 0.78 14.11 14.85
CA THR A 196 2.05 14.28 14.11
C THR A 196 1.89 13.96 12.63
N MET A 197 1.06 13.00 12.30
CA MET A 197 0.76 12.64 10.92
C MET A 197 -0.06 13.73 10.22
N LYS A 198 -1.06 14.32 10.92
CA LYS A 198 -1.87 15.44 10.40
C LYS A 198 -1.03 16.64 9.98
N GLU A 199 0.05 16.92 10.70
CA GLU A 199 0.98 18.01 10.35
C GLU A 199 1.83 17.71 9.12
N MET A 200 1.93 16.45 8.70
CA MET A 200 2.69 16.02 7.53
C MET A 200 1.85 15.82 6.29
N ILE A 201 0.54 15.64 6.43
CA ILE A 201 -0.39 15.47 5.33
C ILE A 201 -0.55 16.79 4.58
N GLU A 202 -0.27 16.77 3.27
CA GLU A 202 -0.45 17.96 2.42
C GLU A 202 -1.88 18.02 1.87
N TYR A 203 -2.38 16.90 1.34
CA TYR A 203 -3.76 16.72 0.89
C TYR A 203 -4.37 15.49 1.53
N GLN A 204 -5.68 15.51 1.71
CA GLN A 204 -6.45 14.36 2.21
C GLN A 204 -7.76 14.24 1.45
N THR A 205 -8.13 13.01 1.09
CA THR A 205 -9.43 12.67 0.48
C THR A 205 -10.00 11.42 1.16
N GLU A 206 -11.30 11.23 1.08
CA GLU A 206 -11.98 10.06 1.66
C GLU A 206 -11.79 8.78 0.80
N ASN A 207 -11.56 8.95 -0.50
CA ASN A 207 -11.41 7.84 -1.44
C ASN A 207 -10.63 8.28 -2.69
N LEU A 208 -10.24 7.30 -3.52
CA LEU A 208 -9.45 7.54 -4.72
C LEU A 208 -10.17 8.41 -5.77
N GLU A 209 -11.51 8.35 -5.86
CA GLU A 209 -12.24 9.14 -6.86
C GLU A 209 -12.13 10.64 -6.60
N GLU A 210 -12.07 11.06 -5.34
CA GLU A 210 -11.98 12.47 -4.96
C GLU A 210 -10.63 13.11 -5.34
N VAL A 211 -9.58 12.31 -5.56
CA VAL A 211 -8.28 12.81 -6.04
C VAL A 211 -8.40 13.55 -7.38
N ILE A 212 -9.41 13.18 -8.19
CA ILE A 212 -9.70 13.89 -9.46
C ILE A 212 -9.93 15.38 -9.23
N GLN A 213 -10.53 15.76 -8.10
CA GLN A 213 -10.80 17.16 -7.79
C GLN A 213 -9.53 17.94 -7.44
N LEU A 214 -8.50 17.27 -6.90
CA LEU A 214 -7.21 17.90 -6.62
C LEU A 214 -6.40 18.18 -7.90
N LEU A 215 -6.66 17.41 -8.95
CA LEU A 215 -5.91 17.43 -10.20
C LEU A 215 -6.58 18.30 -11.29
N ARG A 216 -7.78 18.81 -11.03
CA ARG A 216 -8.51 19.76 -11.89
C ARG A 216 -8.12 21.20 -11.60
#